data_c3d08a8ef1ea3b76c0b4e6b17aa3d5dc
#
_entry.id   c3d08a8ef1ea3b76c0b4e6b17aa3d5dc
#
_cell.length_a   1.000
_cell.length_b   1.000
_cell.length_c   1.000
_cell.angle_alpha   90.00
_cell.angle_beta   90.00
_cell.angle_gamma   90.00
#
_symmetry.space_group_name_H-M   'P 1'
#
loop_
_entity.id
_entity.type
_entity.pdbx_description
1 polymer ?
#
loop_
_entity_poly.entity_id
_entity_poly.type
_entity_poly.pdbx_seq_one_letter_code
_entity_poly.pdbx_strand_id
1 'polypeptide(L)'
;MHQLTKTDFIQFLSCPNSLWLLKNKPEIFNDYKGEFSLFLEKLVREGYEVEEYVLKLYPDAIDLEHTPADQIKEKLQNPGFYTQATLTTDSGLFARLDLIEVLENGFLDIYEIKSSTSIKKDKKHNHLKDIAFQKYVAEQNGYTVRNVIHTHLNKEFIKHGDIDPQELIVFENVNEEVAEIYNRTIEEIKAGLEHINRESINENQCTCLDTTRSNHCDAFIYFNK
;
A
#
# COMPACT_ATOMS: atom_id res chain seq x y z
N MET A 1 3.81 8.54 19.31
CA MET A 1 3.99 7.25 18.59
C MET A 1 3.79 7.53 17.11
N HIS A 2 4.74 7.09 16.25
CA HIS A 2 4.62 7.25 14.80
C HIS A 2 3.64 6.24 14.23
N GLN A 3 2.90 6.65 13.18
CA GLN A 3 2.07 5.73 12.41
C GLN A 3 2.91 5.00 11.36
N LEU A 4 2.56 3.74 11.09
CA LEU A 4 3.08 2.92 10.01
C LEU A 4 2.00 2.77 8.93
N THR A 5 2.24 3.34 7.76
CA THR A 5 1.38 3.19 6.58
C THR A 5 1.81 2.00 5.72
N LYS A 6 0.99 1.61 4.72
CA LYS A 6 1.39 0.58 3.74
C LYS A 6 2.69 0.96 3.00
N THR A 7 2.84 2.21 2.61
CA THR A 7 4.07 2.72 1.93
C THR A 7 5.27 2.67 2.85
N ASP A 8 5.11 3.08 4.11
CA ASP A 8 6.16 2.97 5.13
C ASP A 8 6.59 1.52 5.36
N PHE A 9 5.63 0.60 5.37
CA PHE A 9 5.92 -0.82 5.54
C PHE A 9 6.78 -1.37 4.41
N ILE A 10 6.46 -1.04 3.16
CA ILE A 10 7.30 -1.43 2.02
C ILE A 10 8.68 -0.77 2.09
N GLN A 11 8.77 0.48 2.53
CA GLN A 11 10.06 1.14 2.77
C GLN A 11 10.84 0.45 3.91
N PHE A 12 10.18 0.04 5.00
CA PHE A 12 10.79 -0.75 6.06
C PHE A 12 11.42 -2.04 5.56
N LEU A 13 10.69 -2.80 4.73
CA LEU A 13 11.18 -4.03 4.12
C LEU A 13 12.39 -3.80 3.21
N SER A 14 12.46 -2.64 2.57
CA SER A 14 13.58 -2.25 1.71
C SER A 14 14.79 -1.79 2.56
N CYS A 15 14.59 -0.82 3.44
CA CYS A 15 15.63 -0.29 4.33
C CYS A 15 15.01 0.27 5.64
N PRO A 16 15.09 -0.49 6.74
CA PRO A 16 14.54 -0.05 8.04
C PRO A 16 15.07 1.30 8.50
N ASN A 17 16.38 1.54 8.35
CA ASN A 17 17.02 2.78 8.79
C ASN A 17 16.56 3.99 7.98
N SER A 18 16.30 3.82 6.67
CA SER A 18 15.73 4.89 5.83
C SER A 18 14.33 5.29 6.31
N LEU A 19 13.50 4.32 6.68
CA LEU A 19 12.18 4.61 7.24
C LEU A 19 12.30 5.29 8.62
N TRP A 20 13.19 4.81 9.49
CA TRP A 20 13.40 5.45 10.79
C TRP A 20 13.80 6.92 10.64
N LEU A 21 14.73 7.23 9.71
CA LEU A 21 15.16 8.59 9.42
C LEU A 21 13.99 9.46 8.94
N LEU A 22 13.17 8.95 8.02
CA LEU A 22 11.97 9.64 7.53
C LEU A 22 11.00 9.99 8.68
N LYS A 23 10.79 9.06 9.63
CA LYS A 23 9.82 9.25 10.72
C LYS A 23 10.37 10.10 11.86
N ASN A 24 11.64 10.01 12.19
CA ASN A 24 12.23 10.63 13.38
C ASN A 24 13.05 11.91 13.07
N LYS A 25 13.56 12.04 11.85
CA LYS A 25 14.36 13.19 11.41
C LYS A 25 13.97 13.60 9.98
N PRO A 26 12.70 13.98 9.73
CA PRO A 26 12.18 14.23 8.38
C PRO A 26 12.92 15.35 7.65
N GLU A 27 13.41 16.38 8.35
CA GLU A 27 14.18 17.45 7.74
C GLU A 27 15.47 16.90 7.14
N ILE A 28 16.20 16.06 7.90
CA ILE A 28 17.44 15.43 7.43
C ILE A 28 17.13 14.48 6.26
N PHE A 29 16.07 13.67 6.37
CA PHE A 29 15.67 12.78 5.30
C PHE A 29 15.41 13.54 3.99
N ASN A 30 14.68 14.67 4.06
CA ASN A 30 14.35 15.48 2.90
C ASN A 30 15.55 16.14 2.23
N ASP A 31 16.63 16.48 3.00
CA ASP A 31 17.88 16.99 2.46
C ASP A 31 18.65 15.97 1.61
N TYR A 32 18.43 14.69 1.84
CA TYR A 32 19.17 13.60 1.18
C TYR A 32 18.33 12.79 0.20
N LYS A 33 17.00 12.86 0.28
CA LYS A 33 16.16 12.17 -0.69
C LYS A 33 16.35 12.82 -2.07
N GLY A 34 16.39 11.98 -3.12
CA GLY A 34 16.46 12.47 -4.49
C GLY A 34 15.27 13.35 -4.87
N GLU A 35 15.45 14.23 -5.85
CA GLU A 35 14.37 15.04 -6.40
C GLU A 35 13.26 14.14 -6.97
N PHE A 36 12.01 14.57 -6.82
CA PHE A 36 10.87 13.93 -7.43
C PHE A 36 10.94 14.14 -8.95
N SER A 37 11.35 13.12 -9.67
CA SER A 37 11.61 13.21 -11.10
C SER A 37 10.31 13.29 -11.92
N LEU A 38 10.35 13.90 -13.11
CA LEU A 38 9.25 13.90 -14.08
C LEU A 38 8.76 12.47 -14.40
N PHE A 39 9.65 11.49 -14.32
CA PHE A 39 9.28 10.08 -14.48
C PHE A 39 8.38 9.58 -13.33
N LEU A 40 8.69 9.94 -12.09
CA LEU A 40 7.85 9.60 -10.93
C LEU A 40 6.50 10.32 -10.99
N GLU A 41 6.47 11.59 -11.41
CA GLU A 41 5.21 12.32 -11.63
C GLU A 41 4.32 11.61 -12.66
N LYS A 42 4.93 11.13 -13.76
CA LYS A 42 4.21 10.35 -14.77
C LYS A 42 3.63 9.07 -14.17
N LEU A 43 4.40 8.30 -13.39
CA LEU A 43 3.93 7.06 -12.76
C LEU A 43 2.77 7.30 -11.78
N VAL A 44 2.81 8.39 -11.01
CA VAL A 44 1.71 8.77 -10.12
C VAL A 44 0.44 9.08 -10.91
N ARG A 45 0.56 9.86 -12.00
CA ARG A 45 -0.59 10.17 -12.86
C ARG A 45 -1.16 8.91 -13.52
N GLU A 46 -0.32 8.02 -14.05
CA GLU A 46 -0.76 6.74 -14.60
C GLU A 46 -1.48 5.87 -13.56
N GLY A 47 -1.05 5.95 -12.28
CA GLY A 47 -1.75 5.29 -11.17
C GLY A 47 -3.18 5.79 -11.01
N TYR A 48 -3.38 7.10 -10.96
CA TYR A 48 -4.72 7.70 -10.89
C TYR A 48 -5.59 7.37 -12.11
N GLU A 49 -5.02 7.41 -13.32
CA GLU A 49 -5.76 7.05 -14.54
C GLU A 49 -6.28 5.60 -14.48
N VAL A 50 -5.50 4.65 -13.96
CA VAL A 50 -5.94 3.25 -13.78
C VAL A 50 -7.05 3.15 -12.74
N GLU A 51 -6.92 3.85 -11.61
CA GLU A 51 -7.94 3.91 -10.58
C GLU A 51 -9.27 4.45 -11.15
N GLU A 52 -9.23 5.52 -11.95
CA GLU A 52 -10.42 6.05 -12.63
C GLU A 52 -11.09 5.01 -13.56
N TYR A 53 -10.32 4.19 -14.26
CA TYR A 53 -10.90 3.11 -15.09
C TYR A 53 -11.55 2.03 -14.23
N VAL A 54 -10.96 1.66 -13.10
CA VAL A 54 -11.58 0.71 -12.16
C VAL A 54 -12.88 1.27 -11.62
N LEU A 55 -12.91 2.55 -11.20
CA LEU A 55 -14.11 3.19 -10.64
C LEU A 55 -15.26 3.30 -11.65
N LYS A 56 -14.99 3.37 -12.95
CA LYS A 56 -16.05 3.30 -13.98
C LYS A 56 -16.81 1.96 -13.97
N LEU A 57 -16.21 0.89 -13.44
CA LEU A 57 -16.88 -0.40 -13.27
C LEU A 57 -17.78 -0.45 -12.02
N TYR A 58 -17.63 0.52 -11.11
CA TYR A 58 -18.35 0.62 -9.84
C TYR A 58 -18.99 2.01 -9.67
N PRO A 59 -19.92 2.41 -10.55
CA PRO A 59 -20.46 3.78 -10.58
C PRO A 59 -21.22 4.18 -9.30
N ASP A 60 -21.67 3.19 -8.53
CA ASP A 60 -22.39 3.38 -7.27
C ASP A 60 -21.47 3.33 -6.04
N ALA A 61 -20.15 3.22 -6.23
CA ALA A 61 -19.20 3.21 -5.14
C ALA A 61 -19.18 4.56 -4.41
N ILE A 62 -19.20 4.50 -3.07
CA ILE A 62 -19.21 5.68 -2.21
C ILE A 62 -17.76 6.05 -1.88
N ASP A 63 -17.35 7.26 -2.25
CA ASP A 63 -16.05 7.80 -1.91
C ASP A 63 -15.96 8.20 -0.43
N LEU A 64 -14.92 7.69 0.25
CA LEU A 64 -14.65 7.95 1.67
C LEU A 64 -13.35 8.74 1.90
N GLU A 65 -12.70 9.29 0.87
CA GLU A 65 -11.39 9.94 1.01
C GLU A 65 -11.35 11.03 2.10
N HIS A 66 -12.43 11.83 2.20
CA HIS A 66 -12.52 12.92 3.17
C HIS A 66 -13.46 12.61 4.34
N THR A 67 -13.82 11.34 4.52
CA THR A 67 -14.71 10.91 5.61
C THR A 67 -13.90 10.70 6.89
N PRO A 68 -14.32 11.28 8.05
CA PRO A 68 -13.68 11.02 9.34
C PRO A 68 -13.72 9.54 9.72
N ALA A 69 -12.66 9.06 10.39
CA ALA A 69 -12.48 7.62 10.68
C ALA A 69 -13.61 6.99 11.51
N ASP A 70 -14.23 7.75 12.41
CA ASP A 70 -15.41 7.32 13.19
C ASP A 70 -16.64 7.09 12.30
N GLN A 71 -16.85 7.95 11.30
CA GLN A 71 -17.96 7.82 10.35
C GLN A 71 -17.71 6.70 9.32
N ILE A 72 -16.42 6.39 9.01
CA ILE A 72 -16.09 5.26 8.12
C ILE A 72 -16.62 3.96 8.72
N LYS A 73 -16.41 3.71 10.02
CA LYS A 73 -16.93 2.51 10.70
C LYS A 73 -18.45 2.37 10.60
N GLU A 74 -19.18 3.48 10.68
CA GLU A 74 -20.64 3.49 10.54
C GLU A 74 -21.06 3.15 9.09
N LYS A 75 -20.40 3.77 8.11
CA LYS A 75 -20.69 3.53 6.68
C LYS A 75 -20.44 2.07 6.28
N LEU A 76 -19.32 1.49 6.74
CA LEU A 76 -18.94 0.11 6.46
C LEU A 76 -19.80 -0.96 7.20
N GLN A 77 -20.82 -0.57 7.93
CA GLN A 77 -21.87 -1.49 8.42
C GLN A 77 -22.92 -1.81 7.34
N ASN A 78 -22.95 -1.04 6.26
CA ASN A 78 -23.90 -1.24 5.17
C ASN A 78 -23.23 -1.94 3.98
N PRO A 79 -23.90 -2.91 3.35
CA PRO A 79 -23.40 -3.53 2.13
C PRO A 79 -23.24 -2.51 1.00
N GLY A 80 -22.17 -2.68 0.19
CA GLY A 80 -21.90 -1.80 -0.94
C GLY A 80 -20.41 -1.66 -1.25
N PHE A 81 -20.12 -0.88 -2.29
CA PHE A 81 -18.76 -0.55 -2.69
C PHE A 81 -18.33 0.81 -2.11
N TYR A 82 -17.11 0.86 -1.61
CA TYR A 82 -16.55 2.07 -1.02
C TYR A 82 -15.11 2.26 -1.50
N THR A 83 -14.73 3.51 -1.76
CA THR A 83 -13.38 3.87 -2.20
C THR A 83 -12.66 4.68 -1.12
N GLN A 84 -11.32 4.61 -1.13
CA GLN A 84 -10.44 5.41 -0.29
C GLN A 84 -10.74 5.32 1.22
N ALA A 85 -11.25 4.15 1.66
CA ALA A 85 -11.61 3.92 3.06
C ALA A 85 -10.36 3.90 3.95
N THR A 86 -10.25 4.85 4.89
CA THR A 86 -9.14 4.93 5.83
C THR A 86 -9.44 4.14 7.10
N LEU A 87 -8.58 3.16 7.41
CA LEU A 87 -8.61 2.38 8.64
C LEU A 87 -7.36 2.64 9.46
N THR A 88 -7.56 2.84 10.77
CA THR A 88 -6.47 3.05 11.73
C THR A 88 -6.61 2.11 12.91
N THR A 89 -5.50 1.78 13.58
CA THR A 89 -5.49 0.97 14.80
C THR A 89 -4.88 1.74 15.95
N ASP A 90 -5.24 1.37 17.18
CA ASP A 90 -4.64 1.95 18.39
C ASP A 90 -3.12 1.70 18.49
N SER A 91 -2.63 0.65 17.83
CA SER A 91 -1.20 0.35 17.72
C SER A 91 -0.44 1.26 16.76
N GLY A 92 -1.12 2.13 16.00
CA GLY A 92 -0.50 3.06 15.07
C GLY A 92 -0.38 2.56 13.64
N LEU A 93 -1.13 1.54 13.23
CA LEU A 93 -1.24 1.16 11.81
C LEU A 93 -2.23 2.08 11.09
N PHE A 94 -1.94 2.37 9.83
CA PHE A 94 -2.78 3.19 8.97
C PHE A 94 -2.84 2.56 7.57
N ALA A 95 -4.04 2.27 7.08
CA ALA A 95 -4.28 1.85 5.71
C ALA A 95 -5.38 2.70 5.08
N ARG A 96 -5.19 3.12 3.84
CA ARG A 96 -6.23 3.64 2.97
C ARG A 96 -6.44 2.61 1.86
N LEU A 97 -7.63 2.04 1.86
CA LEU A 97 -8.03 0.96 0.97
C LEU A 97 -8.58 1.57 -0.33
N ASP A 98 -8.03 1.18 -1.47
CA ASP A 98 -8.37 1.79 -2.76
C ASP A 98 -9.84 1.55 -3.11
N LEU A 99 -10.28 0.28 -3.08
CA LEU A 99 -11.67 -0.12 -3.27
C LEU A 99 -11.99 -1.31 -2.36
N ILE A 100 -13.14 -1.30 -1.72
CA ILE A 100 -13.66 -2.41 -0.91
C ILE A 100 -15.12 -2.69 -1.23
N GLU A 101 -15.52 -3.95 -1.12
CA GLU A 101 -16.91 -4.37 -1.09
C GLU A 101 -17.26 -4.86 0.31
N VAL A 102 -18.28 -4.27 0.89
CA VAL A 102 -18.95 -4.79 2.10
C VAL A 102 -20.10 -5.66 1.67
N LEU A 103 -20.07 -6.92 2.07
CA LEU A 103 -21.07 -7.92 1.72
C LEU A 103 -22.26 -7.91 2.70
N GLU A 104 -23.40 -8.47 2.31
CA GLU A 104 -24.60 -8.59 3.14
C GLU A 104 -24.36 -9.28 4.51
N ASN A 105 -23.37 -10.16 4.59
CA ASN A 105 -22.95 -10.82 5.84
C ASN A 105 -21.91 -10.03 6.64
N GLY A 106 -21.54 -8.82 6.22
CA GLY A 106 -20.55 -7.96 6.86
C GLY A 106 -19.10 -8.31 6.56
N PHE A 107 -18.83 -9.29 5.68
CA PHE A 107 -17.47 -9.58 5.26
C PHE A 107 -16.97 -8.55 4.26
N LEU A 108 -15.65 -8.38 4.18
CA LEU A 108 -14.99 -7.48 3.23
C LEU A 108 -14.29 -8.23 2.12
N ASP A 109 -14.41 -7.75 0.89
CA ASP A 109 -13.47 -7.98 -0.18
C ASP A 109 -12.63 -6.71 -0.39
N ILE A 110 -11.31 -6.87 -0.46
CA ILE A 110 -10.36 -5.75 -0.62
C ILE A 110 -9.76 -5.82 -2.02
N TYR A 111 -9.81 -4.72 -2.75
CA TYR A 111 -9.24 -4.57 -4.08
C TYR A 111 -8.08 -3.56 -4.01
N GLU A 112 -6.87 -4.03 -4.22
CA GLU A 112 -5.68 -3.18 -4.34
C GLU A 112 -5.41 -2.89 -5.81
N ILE A 113 -5.45 -1.61 -6.18
CA ILE A 113 -5.32 -1.15 -7.56
C ILE A 113 -3.86 -0.80 -7.86
N LYS A 114 -3.32 -1.33 -8.95
CA LYS A 114 -1.94 -1.09 -9.40
C LYS A 114 -1.90 -0.81 -10.91
N SER A 115 -1.12 0.18 -11.31
CA SER A 115 -0.86 0.51 -12.72
C SER A 115 0.13 -0.44 -13.41
N SER A 116 0.42 -1.59 -12.82
CA SER A 116 1.25 -2.65 -13.41
C SER A 116 0.40 -3.63 -14.20
N THR A 117 1.03 -4.45 -15.02
CA THR A 117 0.39 -5.52 -15.79
C THR A 117 0.56 -6.90 -15.15
N SER A 118 1.10 -6.98 -13.94
CA SER A 118 1.32 -8.21 -13.19
C SER A 118 1.67 -7.92 -11.74
N ILE A 119 1.57 -8.95 -10.89
CA ILE A 119 1.99 -8.89 -9.49
C ILE A 119 3.51 -8.72 -9.40
N LYS A 120 3.97 -7.69 -8.69
CA LYS A 120 5.38 -7.49 -8.36
C LYS A 120 5.68 -8.06 -6.97
N LYS A 121 6.81 -8.76 -6.85
CA LYS A 121 7.25 -9.46 -5.61
C LYS A 121 8.66 -9.05 -5.16
N ASP A 122 9.23 -7.98 -5.73
CA ASP A 122 10.54 -7.45 -5.33
C ASP A 122 10.47 -6.63 -4.03
N LYS A 123 11.63 -6.28 -3.45
CA LYS A 123 11.68 -5.57 -2.16
C LYS A 123 11.03 -4.18 -2.20
N LYS A 124 11.07 -3.49 -3.34
CA LYS A 124 10.55 -2.12 -3.46
C LYS A 124 9.08 -2.07 -3.87
N HIS A 125 8.60 -3.13 -4.55
CA HIS A 125 7.27 -3.17 -5.15
C HIS A 125 6.60 -4.51 -4.82
N ASN A 126 6.44 -4.82 -3.54
CA ASN A 126 5.84 -6.09 -3.13
C ASN A 126 4.34 -5.95 -2.95
N HIS A 127 3.57 -6.18 -4.04
CA HIS A 127 2.13 -6.04 -4.04
C HIS A 127 1.45 -7.01 -3.05
N LEU A 128 1.96 -8.23 -2.89
CA LEU A 128 1.37 -9.19 -1.93
C LEU A 128 1.57 -8.74 -0.48
N LYS A 129 2.73 -8.15 -0.16
CA LYS A 129 2.99 -7.59 1.17
C LYS A 129 2.13 -6.36 1.45
N ASP A 130 1.89 -5.54 0.43
CA ASP A 130 1.03 -4.37 0.50
C ASP A 130 -0.42 -4.79 0.80
N ILE A 131 -0.94 -5.77 0.05
CA ILE A 131 -2.28 -6.34 0.25
C ILE A 131 -2.39 -7.02 1.62
N ALA A 132 -1.38 -7.80 2.03
CA ALA A 132 -1.36 -8.46 3.33
C ALA A 132 -1.36 -7.46 4.50
N PHE A 133 -0.67 -6.32 4.34
CA PHE A 133 -0.72 -5.23 5.31
C PHE A 133 -2.14 -4.67 5.46
N GLN A 134 -2.81 -4.38 4.37
CA GLN A 134 -4.17 -3.84 4.36
C GLN A 134 -5.17 -4.83 4.97
N LYS A 135 -5.07 -6.11 4.58
CA LYS A 135 -5.86 -7.19 5.19
C LYS A 135 -5.67 -7.21 6.71
N TYR A 136 -4.43 -7.15 7.19
CA TYR A 136 -4.15 -7.14 8.62
C TYR A 136 -4.75 -5.92 9.32
N VAL A 137 -4.64 -4.73 8.74
CA VAL A 137 -5.26 -3.51 9.31
C VAL A 137 -6.77 -3.64 9.37
N ALA A 138 -7.42 -4.18 8.34
CA ALA A 138 -8.87 -4.43 8.33
C ALA A 138 -9.27 -5.42 9.44
N GLU A 139 -8.55 -6.53 9.59
CA GLU A 139 -8.80 -7.52 10.64
C GLU A 139 -8.58 -6.96 12.05
N GLN A 140 -7.59 -6.08 12.25
CA GLN A 140 -7.39 -5.38 13.53
C GLN A 140 -8.51 -4.38 13.86
N ASN A 141 -9.28 -3.95 12.87
CA ASN A 141 -10.50 -3.15 13.03
C ASN A 141 -11.77 -4.00 13.24
N GLY A 142 -11.63 -5.33 13.30
CA GLY A 142 -12.72 -6.28 13.56
C GLY A 142 -13.47 -6.76 12.32
N TYR A 143 -12.99 -6.44 11.12
CA TYR A 143 -13.57 -6.94 9.88
C TYR A 143 -13.08 -8.36 9.56
N THR A 144 -13.95 -9.18 8.96
CA THR A 144 -13.57 -10.47 8.37
C THR A 144 -13.32 -10.26 6.88
N VAL A 145 -12.07 -10.40 6.44
CA VAL A 145 -11.72 -10.28 5.03
C VAL A 145 -11.91 -11.62 4.33
N ARG A 146 -12.86 -11.68 3.37
CA ARG A 146 -13.18 -12.87 2.56
C ARG A 146 -12.17 -13.03 1.41
N ASN A 147 -12.03 -11.98 0.62
CA ASN A 147 -11.12 -11.98 -0.52
C ASN A 147 -10.18 -10.78 -0.49
N VAL A 148 -8.99 -11.01 -1.02
CA VAL A 148 -8.05 -9.96 -1.42
C VAL A 148 -7.78 -10.09 -2.90
N ILE A 149 -7.99 -8.99 -3.63
CA ILE A 149 -7.96 -8.94 -5.08
C ILE A 149 -6.86 -7.95 -5.53
N HIS A 150 -5.91 -8.43 -6.30
CA HIS A 150 -4.95 -7.59 -7.01
C HIS A 150 -5.57 -7.14 -8.31
N THR A 151 -5.85 -5.84 -8.42
CA THR A 151 -6.48 -5.23 -9.59
C THR A 151 -5.39 -4.53 -10.40
N HIS A 152 -5.24 -4.92 -11.67
CA HIS A 152 -4.14 -4.46 -12.50
C HIS A 152 -4.53 -4.37 -13.99
N LEU A 153 -3.62 -3.84 -14.82
CA LEU A 153 -3.84 -3.72 -16.25
C LEU A 153 -3.72 -5.07 -16.96
N ASN A 154 -4.59 -5.29 -17.92
CA ASN A 154 -4.49 -6.42 -18.84
C ASN A 154 -3.32 -6.21 -19.82
N LYS A 155 -2.29 -7.06 -19.74
CA LYS A 155 -1.12 -6.97 -20.63
C LYS A 155 -1.41 -7.27 -22.10
N GLU A 156 -2.53 -7.96 -22.38
CA GLU A 156 -2.98 -8.31 -23.74
C GLU A 156 -3.91 -7.24 -24.33
N PHE A 157 -4.26 -6.19 -23.56
CA PHE A 157 -5.14 -5.14 -24.03
C PHE A 157 -4.49 -4.35 -25.16
N ILE A 158 -5.22 -4.23 -26.28
CA ILE A 158 -4.83 -3.41 -27.43
C ILE A 158 -5.90 -2.34 -27.62
N LYS A 159 -5.50 -1.07 -27.51
CA LYS A 159 -6.42 0.05 -27.64
C LYS A 159 -6.92 0.20 -29.08
N HIS A 160 -8.23 0.07 -29.28
CA HIS A 160 -8.94 0.36 -30.51
C HIS A 160 -10.07 1.36 -30.25
N GLY A 161 -9.81 2.66 -30.45
CA GLY A 161 -10.78 3.71 -30.13
C GLY A 161 -10.87 4.05 -28.65
N ASP A 162 -12.10 4.13 -28.11
CA ASP A 162 -12.33 4.37 -26.70
C ASP A 162 -11.92 3.15 -25.85
N ILE A 163 -11.50 3.41 -24.62
CA ILE A 163 -11.06 2.35 -23.71
C ILE A 163 -12.28 1.77 -23.00
N ASP A 164 -12.51 0.46 -23.17
CA ASP A 164 -13.44 -0.30 -22.37
C ASP A 164 -12.75 -0.76 -21.06
N PRO A 165 -13.19 -0.29 -19.88
CA PRO A 165 -12.61 -0.71 -18.61
C PRO A 165 -12.70 -2.21 -18.36
N GLN A 166 -13.72 -2.91 -18.88
CA GLN A 166 -13.88 -4.36 -18.72
C GLN A 166 -12.80 -5.16 -19.45
N GLU A 167 -12.30 -4.64 -20.59
CA GLU A 167 -11.21 -5.26 -21.32
C GLU A 167 -9.84 -4.87 -20.77
N LEU A 168 -9.74 -3.66 -20.19
CA LEU A 168 -8.48 -3.09 -19.69
C LEU A 168 -8.07 -3.65 -18.34
N ILE A 169 -9.04 -3.90 -17.43
CA ILE A 169 -8.78 -4.22 -16.02
C ILE A 169 -8.90 -5.73 -15.77
N VAL A 170 -7.95 -6.26 -15.02
CA VAL A 170 -7.94 -7.66 -14.54
C VAL A 170 -8.07 -7.66 -13.02
N PHE A 171 -8.96 -8.50 -12.53
CA PHE A 171 -9.16 -8.78 -11.11
C PHE A 171 -8.61 -10.17 -10.79
N GLU A 172 -7.48 -10.23 -10.11
CA GLU A 172 -6.80 -11.47 -9.73
C GLU A 172 -6.98 -11.73 -8.23
N ASN A 173 -7.71 -12.82 -7.87
CA ASN A 173 -7.81 -13.22 -6.47
C ASN A 173 -6.47 -13.79 -6.03
N VAL A 174 -5.91 -13.24 -4.95
CA VAL A 174 -4.58 -13.59 -4.42
C VAL A 174 -4.64 -14.12 -2.99
N ASN A 175 -5.77 -14.72 -2.60
CA ASN A 175 -5.96 -15.26 -1.25
C ASN A 175 -4.90 -16.29 -0.88
N GLU A 176 -4.58 -17.20 -1.77
CA GLU A 176 -3.62 -18.29 -1.52
C GLU A 176 -2.21 -17.72 -1.34
N GLU A 177 -1.76 -16.86 -2.25
CA GLU A 177 -0.43 -16.23 -2.18
C GLU A 177 -0.27 -15.35 -0.95
N VAL A 178 -1.33 -14.62 -0.58
CA VAL A 178 -1.32 -13.81 0.64
C VAL A 178 -1.30 -14.71 1.88
N ALA A 179 -2.06 -15.80 1.91
CA ALA A 179 -2.06 -16.74 3.04
C ALA A 179 -0.68 -17.34 3.32
N GLU A 180 0.08 -17.68 2.26
CA GLU A 180 1.45 -18.22 2.37
C GLU A 180 2.41 -17.27 3.12
N ILE A 181 2.25 -15.96 2.93
CA ILE A 181 3.16 -14.97 3.50
C ILE A 181 2.60 -14.25 4.74
N TYR A 182 1.32 -14.50 5.08
CA TYR A 182 0.56 -13.64 5.99
C TYR A 182 1.15 -13.56 7.40
N ASN A 183 1.42 -14.70 8.03
CA ASN A 183 1.98 -14.73 9.39
C ASN A 183 3.33 -14.02 9.46
N ARG A 184 4.22 -14.27 8.49
CA ARG A 184 5.50 -13.58 8.40
C ARG A 184 5.31 -12.08 8.21
N THR A 185 4.33 -11.66 7.41
CA THR A 185 4.03 -10.25 7.18
C THR A 185 3.59 -9.56 8.47
N ILE A 186 2.77 -10.22 9.30
CA ILE A 186 2.38 -9.69 10.62
C ILE A 186 3.60 -9.46 11.53
N GLU A 187 4.54 -10.40 11.54
CA GLU A 187 5.78 -10.25 12.32
C GLU A 187 6.61 -9.07 11.81
N GLU A 188 6.74 -8.91 10.50
CA GLU A 188 7.45 -7.80 9.86
C GLU A 188 6.76 -6.45 10.14
N ILE A 189 5.42 -6.38 10.16
CA ILE A 189 4.64 -5.18 10.51
C ILE A 189 4.94 -4.78 11.98
N LYS A 190 4.91 -5.74 12.90
CA LYS A 190 5.23 -5.49 14.31
C LYS A 190 6.66 -4.99 14.47
N ALA A 191 7.61 -5.61 13.79
CA ALA A 191 9.00 -5.17 13.78
C ALA A 191 9.17 -3.75 13.19
N GLY A 192 8.39 -3.41 12.16
CA GLY A 192 8.37 -2.07 11.56
C GLY A 192 7.86 -1.02 12.55
N LEU A 193 6.74 -1.28 13.23
CA LEU A 193 6.21 -0.41 14.29
C LEU A 193 7.21 -0.21 15.43
N GLU A 194 7.83 -1.28 15.90
CA GLU A 194 8.86 -1.19 16.93
C GLU A 194 10.04 -0.34 16.45
N HIS A 195 10.51 -0.58 15.22
CA HIS A 195 11.68 0.08 14.68
C HIS A 195 11.49 1.60 14.54
N ILE A 196 10.38 2.07 14.02
CA ILE A 196 10.11 3.51 13.84
C ILE A 196 9.92 4.25 15.17
N ASN A 197 9.60 3.55 16.24
CA ASN A 197 9.42 4.13 17.57
C ASN A 197 10.66 3.99 18.48
N ARG A 198 11.79 3.50 17.98
CA ARG A 198 13.06 3.50 18.71
C ARG A 198 13.56 4.93 18.90
N GLU A 199 14.10 5.24 20.07
CA GLU A 199 14.70 6.54 20.34
C GLU A 199 15.92 6.82 19.46
N SER A 200 16.67 5.78 19.10
CA SER A 200 17.85 5.87 18.25
C SER A 200 18.12 4.58 17.49
N ILE A 201 18.88 4.70 16.41
CA ILE A 201 19.39 3.57 15.62
C ILE A 201 20.91 3.72 15.41
N ASN A 202 21.56 2.69 14.91
CA ASN A 202 22.93 2.82 14.43
C ASN A 202 22.92 3.54 13.06
N GLU A 203 23.22 4.84 13.07
CA GLU A 203 23.20 5.68 11.89
C GLU A 203 24.43 5.48 10.98
N ASN A 204 25.40 4.68 11.39
CA ASN A 204 26.59 4.36 10.59
C ASN A 204 26.42 3.12 9.71
N GLN A 205 25.23 2.52 9.70
CA GLN A 205 24.96 1.31 8.94
C GLN A 205 23.66 1.45 8.13
N CYS A 206 23.75 1.18 6.83
CA CYS A 206 22.61 1.05 5.94
C CYS A 206 22.61 -0.35 5.32
N THR A 207 21.47 -1.04 5.39
CA THR A 207 21.30 -2.39 4.79
C THR A 207 21.40 -2.39 3.25
N CYS A 208 21.44 -1.20 2.64
CA CYS A 208 21.57 -1.04 1.18
C CYS A 208 23.03 -1.01 0.70
N LEU A 209 24.04 -1.01 1.60
CA LEU A 209 25.44 -0.84 1.24
C LEU A 209 25.92 -1.88 0.21
N ASP A 210 25.51 -3.13 0.41
CA ASP A 210 25.91 -4.26 -0.44
C ASP A 210 24.94 -4.51 -1.62
N THR A 211 24.03 -3.58 -1.88
CA THR A 211 23.07 -3.71 -3.00
C THR A 211 23.53 -2.94 -4.23
N THR A 212 22.90 -3.19 -5.37
CA THR A 212 23.14 -2.39 -6.59
C THR A 212 22.62 -0.96 -6.40
N ARG A 213 23.21 0.01 -7.11
CA ARG A 213 22.83 1.43 -7.05
C ARG A 213 21.33 1.68 -7.24
N SER A 214 20.67 0.91 -8.08
CA SER A 214 19.23 1.00 -8.32
C SER A 214 18.38 0.59 -7.09
N ASN A 215 18.98 -0.13 -6.16
CA ASN A 215 18.32 -0.62 -4.93
C ASN A 215 18.72 0.18 -3.69
N HIS A 216 19.54 1.23 -3.84
CA HIS A 216 19.84 2.13 -2.73
C HIS A 216 18.54 2.81 -2.26
N CYS A 217 18.44 2.97 -0.94
CA CYS A 217 17.33 3.72 -0.33
C CYS A 217 17.53 5.23 -0.46
N ASP A 218 16.49 6.01 -0.26
CA ASP A 218 16.53 7.47 -0.37
C ASP A 218 17.51 8.13 0.63
N ALA A 219 17.78 7.49 1.77
CA ALA A 219 18.73 7.94 2.76
C ALA A 219 20.15 7.36 2.59
N PHE A 220 20.45 6.68 1.46
CA PHE A 220 21.72 5.99 1.25
C PHE A 220 22.95 6.90 1.45
N ILE A 221 22.92 8.10 0.90
CA ILE A 221 24.03 9.06 1.00
C ILE A 221 24.23 9.52 2.45
N TYR A 222 23.15 9.66 3.21
CA TYR A 222 23.23 10.03 4.63
C TYR A 222 23.98 8.96 5.45
N PHE A 223 23.63 7.70 5.28
CA PHE A 223 24.21 6.60 6.05
C PHE A 223 25.60 6.13 5.57
N ASN A 224 26.04 6.54 4.40
CA ASN A 224 27.29 6.07 3.78
C ASN A 224 28.18 7.26 3.34
N LYS A 225 28.30 8.25 4.22
CA LYS A 225 29.20 9.41 4.08
C LYS A 225 30.67 9.02 4.26
#